data_59ea8867ec5ebba04c3c8ea54767e45d
#
_entry.id   59ea8867ec5ebba04c3c8ea54767e45d
#
_cell.length_a   1.000
_cell.length_b   1.000
_cell.length_c   1.000
_cell.angle_alpha   90.00
_cell.angle_beta   90.00
_cell.angle_gamma   90.00
#
_symmetry.space_group_name_H-M   'P 1'
#
loop_
_entity.id
_entity.type
_entity.pdbx_description
1 polymer ?
#
loop_
_entity_poly.entity_id
_entity_poly.type
_entity_poly.pdbx_seq_one_letter_code
_entity_poly.pdbx_strand_id
1 'polypeptide(L)'
;MKVIVDNKIPYIREVIEQLADEVVYLPGKAFTPEVVKDADALIIRTRTICNRELLEGSNVRFIGTATIGFDHIDTAYCQQAGITWSNCPGCNAGAVEQYLHAVLLLLQKEKGINLQESCLGIIGVGHVGERIRQMAQRIGLKVLLNDPPRADEEEEGFCSLDTLAEQCNILTFHTPLIREGKYKTYHLADSTFFQKLQQAPYLINTSRGEVVDTEALLTAMNRVLSLTYGKTNRTSVRSCSTRYLSAHLTLPVILPTEKPMLPAWYWKHFAVSSINGLIFILPSPTIRIKPYRRTRM
;
A
#
# COMPACT_ATOMS: atom_id res chain seq x y z
N MET A 1 10.67 23.25 -18.50
CA MET A 1 9.78 22.61 -17.53
C MET A 1 10.45 22.60 -16.18
N LYS A 2 9.82 23.21 -15.18
CA LYS A 2 10.29 23.23 -13.79
C LYS A 2 9.58 22.18 -12.96
N VAL A 3 10.34 21.33 -12.28
CA VAL A 3 9.80 20.22 -11.46
C VAL A 3 10.28 20.35 -10.02
N ILE A 4 9.37 20.24 -9.06
CA ILE A 4 9.69 20.18 -7.64
C ILE A 4 9.54 18.74 -7.15
N VAL A 5 10.57 18.24 -6.50
CA VAL A 5 10.71 16.80 -6.14
C VAL A 5 10.93 16.63 -4.65
N ASP A 6 10.21 15.73 -4.00
CA ASP A 6 10.50 15.31 -2.63
C ASP A 6 11.90 14.66 -2.58
N ASN A 7 12.81 15.25 -1.84
CA ASN A 7 14.24 14.86 -1.74
C ASN A 7 14.46 13.50 -1.08
N LYS A 8 13.40 12.86 -0.58
CA LYS A 8 13.43 11.52 0.03
C LYS A 8 12.99 10.41 -0.93
N ILE A 9 12.73 10.74 -2.21
CA ILE A 9 12.46 9.73 -3.24
C ILE A 9 13.83 9.20 -3.73
N PRO A 10 14.12 7.92 -3.49
CA PRO A 10 15.41 7.37 -3.88
C PRO A 10 15.50 7.23 -5.42
N TYR A 11 16.70 7.36 -5.94
CA TYR A 11 17.04 7.18 -7.37
C TYR A 11 16.32 8.09 -8.36
N ILE A 12 15.53 9.05 -7.89
CA ILE A 12 14.75 9.94 -8.77
C ILE A 12 15.65 10.91 -9.56
N ARG A 13 16.81 11.30 -8.99
CA ARG A 13 17.70 12.32 -9.58
C ARG A 13 18.15 11.96 -10.99
N GLU A 14 18.66 10.75 -11.16
CA GLU A 14 19.21 10.27 -12.44
C GLU A 14 18.18 10.29 -13.59
N VAL A 15 16.89 10.24 -13.25
CA VAL A 15 15.82 10.22 -14.24
C VAL A 15 15.25 11.61 -14.45
N ILE A 16 14.92 12.32 -13.37
CA ILE A 16 14.20 13.59 -13.47
C ILE A 16 15.05 14.72 -14.05
N GLU A 17 16.38 14.71 -13.80
CA GLU A 17 17.33 15.69 -14.33
C GLU A 17 17.53 15.53 -15.86
N GLN A 18 17.12 14.40 -16.45
CA GLN A 18 17.10 14.21 -17.91
C GLN A 18 15.80 14.68 -18.55
N LEU A 19 14.73 14.91 -17.76
CA LEU A 19 13.39 15.21 -18.24
C LEU A 19 12.97 16.65 -18.02
N ALA A 20 13.62 17.36 -17.10
CA ALA A 20 13.27 18.72 -16.69
C ALA A 20 14.41 19.68 -16.90
N ASP A 21 14.10 20.93 -17.28
CA ASP A 21 15.10 21.99 -17.44
C ASP A 21 15.57 22.54 -16.09
N GLU A 22 14.66 22.54 -15.10
CA GLU A 22 14.93 22.99 -13.72
C GLU A 22 14.32 21.96 -12.74
N VAL A 23 15.13 21.46 -11.82
CA VAL A 23 14.69 20.53 -10.77
C VAL A 23 15.03 21.08 -9.40
N VAL A 24 14.01 21.24 -8.55
CA VAL A 24 14.15 21.70 -7.16
C VAL A 24 13.84 20.55 -6.21
N TYR A 25 14.80 20.21 -5.35
CA TYR A 25 14.64 19.13 -4.36
C TYR A 25 14.34 19.68 -2.99
N LEU A 26 13.18 19.34 -2.43
CA LEU A 26 12.72 19.82 -1.12
C LEU A 26 12.21 18.68 -0.25
N PRO A 27 12.28 18.81 1.09
CA PRO A 27 11.53 17.92 1.96
C PRO A 27 10.02 18.13 1.75
N GLY A 28 9.22 17.04 1.80
CA GLY A 28 7.79 17.10 1.50
C GLY A 28 6.97 18.12 2.32
N LYS A 29 7.45 18.53 3.50
CA LYS A 29 6.83 19.60 4.32
C LYS A 29 7.14 21.02 3.83
N ALA A 30 8.11 21.19 2.95
CA ALA A 30 8.53 22.49 2.43
C ALA A 30 7.82 22.87 1.12
N PHE A 31 6.86 22.08 0.67
CA PHE A 31 5.99 22.42 -0.44
C PHE A 31 4.91 23.39 0.07
N THR A 32 5.09 24.66 -0.23
CA THR A 32 4.14 25.74 0.11
C THR A 32 3.57 26.37 -1.16
N PRO A 33 2.43 27.08 -1.11
CA PRO A 33 1.86 27.76 -2.29
C PRO A 33 2.86 28.65 -3.04
N GLU A 34 3.70 29.38 -2.31
CA GLU A 34 4.71 30.27 -2.90
C GLU A 34 5.78 29.47 -3.65
N VAL A 35 6.18 28.32 -3.11
CA VAL A 35 7.22 27.47 -3.68
C VAL A 35 6.72 26.75 -4.94
N VAL A 36 5.47 26.29 -4.94
CA VAL A 36 4.93 25.53 -6.08
C VAL A 36 4.34 26.40 -7.18
N LYS A 37 4.27 27.72 -6.95
CA LYS A 37 3.55 28.66 -7.80
C LYS A 37 3.97 28.62 -9.29
N ASP A 38 5.27 28.54 -9.55
CA ASP A 38 5.86 28.56 -10.89
C ASP A 38 6.32 27.18 -11.38
N ALA A 39 5.99 26.12 -10.64
CA ALA A 39 6.31 24.75 -11.03
C ALA A 39 5.32 24.21 -12.06
N ASP A 40 5.81 23.48 -13.05
CA ASP A 40 4.99 22.74 -14.02
C ASP A 40 4.52 21.39 -13.48
N ALA A 41 5.36 20.74 -12.64
CA ALA A 41 5.05 19.43 -12.08
C ALA A 41 5.60 19.26 -10.65
N LEU A 42 4.91 18.42 -9.87
CA LEU A 42 5.30 18.02 -8.53
C LEU A 42 5.53 16.51 -8.47
N ILE A 43 6.65 16.07 -7.93
CA ILE A 43 6.92 14.66 -7.62
C ILE A 43 7.02 14.51 -6.11
N ILE A 44 6.02 13.88 -5.53
CA ILE A 44 5.75 13.94 -4.10
C ILE A 44 5.72 12.56 -3.43
N ARG A 45 5.59 12.58 -2.12
CA ARG A 45 5.20 11.43 -1.28
C ARG A 45 4.14 11.88 -0.27
N THR A 46 3.74 10.96 0.62
CA THR A 46 2.66 11.15 1.60
C THR A 46 2.79 12.35 2.56
N ARG A 47 3.89 13.09 2.55
CA ARG A 47 4.13 14.25 3.43
C ARG A 47 3.67 15.57 2.82
N THR A 48 3.42 15.60 1.51
CA THR A 48 2.89 16.75 0.78
C THR A 48 1.40 16.53 0.56
N ILE A 49 0.58 17.43 1.08
CA ILE A 49 -0.87 17.40 0.86
C ILE A 49 -1.16 18.29 -0.33
N CYS A 50 -1.60 17.69 -1.44
CA CYS A 50 -1.97 18.39 -2.67
C CYS A 50 -3.47 18.64 -2.67
N ASN A 51 -3.85 19.77 -2.10
CA ASN A 51 -5.22 20.25 -2.03
C ASN A 51 -5.33 21.64 -2.69
N ARG A 52 -6.54 22.21 -2.69
CA ARG A 52 -6.79 23.55 -3.23
C ARG A 52 -5.84 24.60 -2.62
N GLU A 53 -5.60 24.57 -1.31
CA GLU A 53 -4.74 25.54 -0.63
C GLU A 53 -3.32 25.56 -1.19
N LEU A 54 -2.75 24.38 -1.49
CA LEU A 54 -1.41 24.29 -2.07
C LEU A 54 -1.37 24.67 -3.55
N LEU A 55 -2.39 24.32 -4.32
CA LEU A 55 -2.32 24.28 -5.77
C LEU A 55 -3.01 25.48 -6.45
N GLU A 56 -3.88 26.22 -5.75
CA GLU A 56 -4.64 27.32 -6.34
C GLU A 56 -3.69 28.47 -6.77
N GLY A 57 -3.87 28.89 -8.03
CA GLY A 57 -3.02 29.94 -8.61
C GLY A 57 -1.61 29.49 -8.98
N SER A 58 -1.30 28.19 -8.91
CA SER A 58 -0.03 27.64 -9.38
C SER A 58 -0.07 27.30 -10.89
N ASN A 59 1.11 27.12 -11.48
CA ASN A 59 1.26 26.62 -12.85
C ASN A 59 1.27 25.09 -12.95
N VAL A 60 1.05 24.38 -11.85
CA VAL A 60 1.15 22.92 -11.76
C VAL A 60 0.10 22.26 -12.66
N ARG A 61 0.57 21.40 -13.56
CA ARG A 61 -0.26 20.61 -14.49
C ARG A 61 -0.16 19.11 -14.25
N PHE A 62 0.87 18.69 -13.52
CA PHE A 62 1.06 17.27 -13.20
C PHE A 62 1.51 17.04 -11.76
N ILE A 63 0.98 15.99 -11.13
CA ILE A 63 1.40 15.52 -9.81
C ILE A 63 1.69 14.02 -9.91
N GLY A 64 2.96 13.63 -9.68
CA GLY A 64 3.36 12.24 -9.52
C GLY A 64 3.59 11.94 -8.04
N THR A 65 2.91 10.91 -7.50
CA THR A 65 3.26 10.46 -6.14
C THR A 65 4.01 9.13 -6.18
N ALA A 66 5.21 9.11 -5.60
CA ALA A 66 6.03 7.91 -5.46
C ALA A 66 5.49 6.98 -4.35
N THR A 67 4.17 6.84 -4.27
CA THR A 67 3.44 6.01 -3.32
C THR A 67 2.26 5.31 -3.98
N ILE A 68 1.78 4.23 -3.38
CA ILE A 68 0.56 3.54 -3.85
C ILE A 68 -0.67 4.34 -3.46
N GLY A 69 -0.78 4.70 -2.17
CA GLY A 69 -1.89 5.49 -1.66
C GLY A 69 -1.79 6.94 -2.12
N PHE A 70 -2.92 7.54 -2.40
CA PHE A 70 -3.06 8.93 -2.87
C PHE A 70 -4.01 9.75 -2.00
N ASP A 71 -4.24 9.32 -0.77
CA ASP A 71 -5.13 10.00 0.20
C ASP A 71 -4.70 11.45 0.51
N HIS A 72 -3.47 11.82 0.15
CA HIS A 72 -2.88 13.16 0.27
C HIS A 72 -3.08 14.02 -0.98
N ILE A 73 -3.77 13.53 -2.01
CA ILE A 73 -4.11 14.26 -3.24
C ILE A 73 -5.62 14.47 -3.28
N ASP A 74 -6.05 15.73 -3.32
CA ASP A 74 -7.45 16.08 -3.60
C ASP A 74 -7.74 15.88 -5.09
N THR A 75 -8.19 14.67 -5.41
CA THR A 75 -8.44 14.25 -6.78
C THR A 75 -9.59 15.03 -7.43
N ALA A 76 -10.59 15.45 -6.63
CA ALA A 76 -11.71 16.25 -7.12
C ALA A 76 -11.24 17.65 -7.52
N TYR A 77 -10.41 18.29 -6.69
CA TYR A 77 -9.80 19.57 -7.03
C TYR A 77 -8.88 19.45 -8.25
N CYS A 78 -8.03 18.43 -8.31
CA CYS A 78 -7.17 18.21 -9.49
C CYS A 78 -7.97 18.11 -10.77
N GLN A 79 -9.09 17.38 -10.76
CA GLN A 79 -9.98 17.28 -11.92
C GLN A 79 -10.58 18.63 -12.31
N GLN A 80 -11.04 19.43 -11.34
CA GLN A 80 -11.60 20.77 -11.59
C GLN A 80 -10.55 21.74 -12.14
N ALA A 81 -9.32 21.67 -11.64
CA ALA A 81 -8.21 22.53 -12.03
C ALA A 81 -7.48 22.06 -13.30
N GLY A 82 -7.87 20.93 -13.90
CA GLY A 82 -7.20 20.36 -15.08
C GLY A 82 -5.82 19.80 -14.77
N ILE A 83 -5.53 19.47 -13.51
CA ILE A 83 -4.26 18.88 -13.06
C ILE A 83 -4.34 17.36 -13.22
N THR A 84 -3.45 16.80 -14.02
CA THR A 84 -3.30 15.34 -14.14
C THR A 84 -2.47 14.82 -12.97
N TRP A 85 -2.83 13.67 -12.42
CA TRP A 85 -2.03 13.03 -11.38
C TRP A 85 -1.85 11.53 -11.62
N SER A 86 -0.79 10.96 -11.07
CA SER A 86 -0.50 9.54 -11.13
C SER A 86 0.15 9.06 -9.82
N ASN A 87 -0.12 7.82 -9.48
CA ASN A 87 0.53 7.12 -8.36
C ASN A 87 1.37 5.94 -8.88
N CYS A 88 1.98 5.18 -7.97
CA CYS A 88 2.79 4.00 -8.31
C CYS A 88 2.12 2.71 -7.80
N PRO A 89 1.08 2.19 -8.47
CA PRO A 89 0.38 0.98 -8.03
C PRO A 89 1.35 -0.21 -7.97
N GLY A 90 1.31 -0.96 -6.88
CA GLY A 90 2.11 -2.18 -6.72
C GLY A 90 3.61 -1.98 -6.46
N CYS A 91 4.14 -0.76 -6.41
CA CYS A 91 5.58 -0.51 -6.27
C CYS A 91 6.21 -1.14 -5.01
N ASN A 92 5.45 -1.29 -3.92
CA ASN A 92 5.90 -1.92 -2.68
C ASN A 92 5.30 -3.31 -2.44
N ALA A 93 4.53 -3.86 -3.38
CA ALA A 93 3.80 -5.11 -3.16
C ALA A 93 4.73 -6.28 -2.77
N GLY A 94 5.93 -6.34 -3.37
CA GLY A 94 6.95 -7.33 -3.00
C GLY A 94 7.49 -7.15 -1.57
N ALA A 95 7.63 -5.91 -1.10
CA ALA A 95 8.07 -5.65 0.27
C ALA A 95 6.99 -6.04 1.30
N VAL A 96 5.71 -5.82 0.99
CA VAL A 96 4.59 -6.27 1.84
C VAL A 96 4.47 -7.79 1.82
N GLU A 97 4.67 -8.45 0.68
CA GLU A 97 4.74 -9.92 0.58
C GLU A 97 5.83 -10.48 1.52
N GLN A 98 7.06 -9.95 1.45
CA GLN A 98 8.17 -10.37 2.31
C GLN A 98 7.87 -10.14 3.79
N TYR A 99 7.28 -9.00 4.13
CA TYR A 99 6.86 -8.71 5.49
C TYR A 99 5.86 -9.74 6.00
N LEU A 100 4.79 -10.01 5.24
CA LEU A 100 3.78 -10.98 5.65
C LEU A 100 4.37 -12.39 5.76
N HIS A 101 5.23 -12.77 4.83
CA HIS A 101 5.93 -14.06 4.89
C HIS A 101 6.75 -14.17 6.20
N ALA A 102 7.51 -13.14 6.56
CA ALA A 102 8.24 -13.11 7.82
C ALA A 102 7.30 -13.20 9.05
N VAL A 103 6.16 -12.51 9.01
CA VAL A 103 5.13 -12.60 10.08
C VAL A 103 4.60 -14.02 10.21
N LEU A 104 4.26 -14.70 9.11
CA LEU A 104 3.77 -16.08 9.13
C LEU A 104 4.80 -17.04 9.73
N LEU A 105 6.08 -16.90 9.35
CA LEU A 105 7.17 -17.70 9.93
C LEU A 105 7.37 -17.42 11.44
N LEU A 106 7.22 -16.18 11.88
CA LEU A 106 7.26 -15.83 13.30
C LEU A 106 6.06 -16.42 14.05
N LEU A 107 4.87 -16.40 13.48
CA LEU A 107 3.69 -17.04 14.07
C LEU A 107 3.90 -18.55 14.21
N GLN A 108 4.46 -19.21 13.21
CA GLN A 108 4.82 -20.62 13.28
C GLN A 108 5.84 -20.87 14.41
N LYS A 109 6.92 -20.09 14.45
CA LYS A 109 8.01 -20.28 15.41
C LYS A 109 7.61 -19.94 16.86
N GLU A 110 6.97 -18.78 17.06
CA GLU A 110 6.73 -18.22 18.40
C GLU A 110 5.38 -18.64 19.00
N LYS A 111 4.41 -18.99 18.15
CA LYS A 111 3.05 -19.36 18.57
C LYS A 111 2.71 -20.83 18.27
N GLY A 112 3.60 -21.56 17.62
CA GLY A 112 3.40 -22.98 17.30
C GLY A 112 2.31 -23.24 16.26
N ILE A 113 1.97 -22.23 15.44
CA ILE A 113 0.93 -22.40 14.42
C ILE A 113 1.43 -23.36 13.33
N ASN A 114 0.62 -24.37 13.01
CA ASN A 114 0.86 -25.18 11.82
C ASN A 114 0.32 -24.46 10.59
N LEU A 115 1.19 -23.92 9.74
CA LEU A 115 0.78 -23.18 8.56
C LEU A 115 0.05 -24.08 7.54
N GLN A 116 0.37 -25.37 7.45
CA GLN A 116 -0.28 -26.31 6.52
C GLN A 116 -1.72 -26.63 6.92
N GLU A 117 -2.04 -26.51 8.20
CA GLU A 117 -3.40 -26.67 8.73
C GLU A 117 -4.16 -25.35 8.85
N SER A 118 -3.48 -24.24 8.55
CA SER A 118 -4.04 -22.90 8.68
C SER A 118 -4.77 -22.44 7.42
N CYS A 119 -5.78 -21.59 7.63
CA CYS A 119 -6.50 -20.91 6.56
C CYS A 119 -6.24 -19.42 6.62
N LEU A 120 -5.68 -18.87 5.54
CA LEU A 120 -5.41 -17.44 5.38
C LEU A 120 -6.56 -16.79 4.60
N GLY A 121 -7.28 -15.86 5.24
CA GLY A 121 -8.25 -14.99 4.59
C GLY A 121 -7.56 -13.72 4.09
N ILE A 122 -7.62 -13.47 2.80
CA ILE A 122 -7.05 -12.26 2.16
C ILE A 122 -8.20 -11.32 1.80
N ILE A 123 -8.23 -10.14 2.42
CA ILE A 123 -9.21 -9.09 2.18
C ILE A 123 -8.56 -7.99 1.34
N GLY A 124 -9.03 -7.85 0.09
CA GLY A 124 -8.42 -7.03 -0.96
C GLY A 124 -7.37 -7.79 -1.77
N VAL A 125 -7.69 -8.15 -3.02
CA VAL A 125 -6.85 -9.01 -3.90
C VAL A 125 -6.34 -8.19 -5.09
N GLY A 126 -5.83 -6.97 -4.80
CA GLY A 126 -5.08 -6.15 -5.74
C GLY A 126 -3.62 -6.60 -5.87
N HIS A 127 -2.72 -5.72 -6.27
CA HIS A 127 -1.29 -6.03 -6.45
C HIS A 127 -0.63 -6.70 -5.24
N VAL A 128 -0.97 -6.28 -4.04
CA VAL A 128 -0.43 -6.85 -2.78
C VAL A 128 -1.09 -8.19 -2.48
N GLY A 129 -2.43 -8.22 -2.44
CA GLY A 129 -3.17 -9.43 -2.10
C GLY A 129 -2.88 -10.59 -3.03
N GLU A 130 -2.72 -10.33 -4.33
CA GLU A 130 -2.36 -11.34 -5.32
C GLU A 130 -0.98 -11.96 -5.07
N ARG A 131 0.03 -11.13 -4.74
CA ARG A 131 1.36 -11.64 -4.37
C ARG A 131 1.32 -12.49 -3.10
N ILE A 132 0.53 -12.06 -2.12
CA ILE A 132 0.35 -12.78 -0.87
C ILE A 132 -0.38 -14.12 -1.13
N ARG A 133 -1.40 -14.13 -1.98
CA ARG A 133 -2.07 -15.37 -2.41
C ARG A 133 -1.06 -16.37 -2.98
N GLN A 134 -0.24 -15.92 -3.93
CA GLN A 134 0.78 -16.77 -4.56
C GLN A 134 1.84 -17.26 -3.56
N MET A 135 2.29 -16.41 -2.65
CA MET A 135 3.24 -16.78 -1.61
C MET A 135 2.63 -17.80 -0.65
N ALA A 136 1.41 -17.55 -0.15
CA ALA A 136 0.72 -18.44 0.78
C ALA A 136 0.48 -19.82 0.17
N GLN A 137 0.05 -19.89 -1.09
CA GLN A 137 -0.12 -21.16 -1.81
C GLN A 137 1.21 -21.92 -1.96
N ARG A 138 2.32 -21.23 -2.24
CA ARG A 138 3.66 -21.85 -2.33
C ARG A 138 4.14 -22.48 -1.03
N ILE A 139 3.74 -21.95 0.12
CA ILE A 139 4.10 -22.49 1.45
C ILE A 139 3.01 -23.42 2.01
N GLY A 140 2.01 -23.76 1.21
CA GLY A 140 1.01 -24.79 1.54
C GLY A 140 -0.15 -24.32 2.41
N LEU A 141 -0.38 -23.00 2.58
CA LEU A 141 -1.56 -22.51 3.28
C LEU A 141 -2.83 -22.68 2.42
N LYS A 142 -3.94 -23.05 3.04
CA LYS A 142 -5.26 -22.84 2.48
C LYS A 142 -5.54 -21.33 2.40
N VAL A 143 -6.06 -20.86 1.26
CA VAL A 143 -6.33 -19.43 1.05
C VAL A 143 -7.80 -19.24 0.67
N LEU A 144 -8.46 -18.29 1.33
CA LEU A 144 -9.77 -17.76 0.94
C LEU A 144 -9.63 -16.29 0.60
N LEU A 145 -10.36 -15.84 -0.43
CA LEU A 145 -10.22 -14.50 -1.01
C LEU A 145 -11.52 -13.71 -0.86
N ASN A 146 -11.39 -12.43 -0.49
CA ASN A 146 -12.49 -11.49 -0.49
C ASN A 146 -12.06 -10.21 -1.21
N ASP A 147 -12.72 -9.91 -2.32
CA ASP A 147 -12.57 -8.67 -3.08
C ASP A 147 -13.89 -8.37 -3.79
N PRO A 148 -14.83 -7.65 -3.16
CA PRO A 148 -16.15 -7.42 -3.74
C PRO A 148 -16.15 -6.76 -5.12
N PRO A 149 -15.30 -5.75 -5.43
CA PRO A 149 -15.18 -5.22 -6.79
C PRO A 149 -14.87 -6.30 -7.83
N ARG A 150 -13.91 -7.18 -7.54
CA ARG A 150 -13.52 -8.27 -8.45
C ARG A 150 -14.56 -9.40 -8.50
N ALA A 151 -15.20 -9.67 -7.37
CA ALA A 151 -16.28 -10.67 -7.32
C ALA A 151 -17.49 -10.27 -8.18
N ASP A 152 -17.75 -8.97 -8.34
CA ASP A 152 -18.80 -8.48 -9.23
C ASP A 152 -18.43 -8.59 -10.71
N GLU A 153 -17.15 -8.66 -11.03
CA GLU A 153 -16.62 -8.81 -12.40
C GLU A 153 -16.31 -10.29 -12.75
N GLU A 154 -15.88 -11.06 -11.76
CA GLU A 154 -15.44 -12.44 -11.89
C GLU A 154 -16.41 -13.34 -11.11
N GLU A 155 -17.08 -14.28 -11.74
CA GLU A 155 -18.13 -15.12 -11.12
C GLU A 155 -17.60 -16.11 -10.07
N GLU A 156 -16.29 -16.43 -10.07
CA GLU A 156 -15.73 -17.49 -9.20
C GLU A 156 -14.47 -17.04 -8.43
N GLY A 157 -14.23 -17.71 -7.29
CA GLY A 157 -12.98 -17.64 -6.54
C GLY A 157 -12.98 -16.68 -5.35
N PHE A 158 -14.03 -15.87 -5.15
CA PHE A 158 -14.18 -14.97 -4.02
C PHE A 158 -15.27 -15.43 -3.06
N CYS A 159 -15.05 -15.14 -1.76
CA CYS A 159 -16.02 -15.44 -0.71
C CYS A 159 -16.49 -14.15 -0.03
N SER A 160 -17.57 -14.23 0.72
CA SER A 160 -18.02 -13.15 1.58
C SER A 160 -17.02 -12.88 2.71
N LEU A 161 -17.02 -11.66 3.25
CA LEU A 161 -16.22 -11.32 4.42
C LEU A 161 -16.61 -12.19 5.64
N ASP A 162 -17.90 -12.53 5.75
CA ASP A 162 -18.43 -13.41 6.79
C ASP A 162 -17.81 -14.82 6.69
N THR A 163 -17.72 -15.37 5.49
CA THR A 163 -17.08 -16.67 5.27
C THR A 163 -15.62 -16.69 5.74
N LEU A 164 -14.89 -15.56 5.51
CA LEU A 164 -13.53 -15.44 6.01
C LEU A 164 -13.49 -15.37 7.53
N ALA A 165 -14.38 -14.62 8.15
CA ALA A 165 -14.49 -14.50 9.61
C ALA A 165 -14.78 -15.85 10.27
N GLU A 166 -15.58 -16.70 9.64
CA GLU A 166 -15.97 -18.00 10.15
C GLU A 166 -14.89 -19.08 9.97
N GLN A 167 -14.15 -19.06 8.85
CA GLN A 167 -13.30 -20.17 8.45
C GLN A 167 -11.79 -19.93 8.60
N CYS A 168 -11.35 -18.66 8.67
CA CYS A 168 -9.92 -18.35 8.68
C CYS A 168 -9.39 -18.14 10.08
N ASN A 169 -8.23 -18.70 10.38
CA ASN A 169 -7.50 -18.46 11.60
C ASN A 169 -6.38 -17.40 11.44
N ILE A 170 -6.14 -16.94 10.21
CA ILE A 170 -5.29 -15.80 9.90
C ILE A 170 -6.04 -14.91 8.91
N LEU A 171 -6.16 -13.61 9.21
CA LEU A 171 -6.86 -12.63 8.37
C LEU A 171 -5.92 -11.48 8.03
N THR A 172 -5.85 -11.09 6.76
CA THR A 172 -4.96 -10.03 6.32
C THR A 172 -5.65 -9.04 5.38
N PHE A 173 -5.49 -7.73 5.66
CA PHE A 173 -6.17 -6.66 4.97
C PHE A 173 -5.22 -5.90 4.04
N HIS A 174 -5.61 -5.77 2.76
CA HIS A 174 -4.84 -5.13 1.69
C HIS A 174 -5.71 -4.23 0.80
N THR A 175 -6.76 -3.65 1.39
CA THR A 175 -7.73 -2.79 0.71
C THR A 175 -7.27 -1.33 0.66
N PRO A 176 -7.69 -0.53 -0.34
CA PRO A 176 -7.66 0.92 -0.23
C PRO A 176 -8.60 1.41 0.89
N LEU A 177 -8.43 2.64 1.35
CA LEU A 177 -9.38 3.27 2.27
C LEU A 177 -10.46 3.99 1.45
N ILE A 178 -11.66 3.43 1.44
CA ILE A 178 -12.86 3.98 0.80
C ILE A 178 -13.86 4.31 1.91
N ARG A 179 -14.25 5.58 2.01
CA ARG A 179 -15.09 6.04 3.11
C ARG A 179 -16.58 5.84 2.85
N GLU A 180 -17.01 5.83 1.60
CA GLU A 180 -18.42 5.81 1.19
C GLU A 180 -18.64 4.95 -0.05
N GLY A 181 -19.89 4.62 -0.35
CA GLY A 181 -20.31 3.87 -1.54
C GLY A 181 -20.32 2.35 -1.35
N LYS A 182 -20.63 1.63 -2.43
CA LYS A 182 -20.84 0.18 -2.45
C LYS A 182 -19.66 -0.62 -1.87
N TYR A 183 -18.43 -0.17 -2.13
CA TYR A 183 -17.21 -0.87 -1.74
C TYR A 183 -16.49 -0.14 -0.58
N LYS A 184 -17.25 0.45 0.34
CA LYS A 184 -16.72 1.09 1.54
C LYS A 184 -15.81 0.13 2.32
N THR A 185 -14.61 0.60 2.68
CA THR A 185 -13.64 -0.15 3.47
C THR A 185 -13.31 0.53 4.81
N TYR A 186 -13.78 1.75 5.02
CA TYR A 186 -13.70 2.44 6.31
C TYR A 186 -14.49 1.66 7.36
N HIS A 187 -13.81 1.23 8.43
CA HIS A 187 -14.34 0.35 9.47
C HIS A 187 -14.93 -0.95 8.90
N LEU A 188 -14.25 -1.55 7.91
CA LEU A 188 -14.66 -2.82 7.31
C LEU A 188 -14.67 -3.95 8.35
N ALA A 189 -13.65 -3.99 9.23
CA ALA A 189 -13.64 -4.86 10.40
C ALA A 189 -14.22 -4.10 11.59
N ASP A 190 -15.53 -4.12 11.71
CA ASP A 190 -16.34 -3.50 12.74
C ASP A 190 -16.77 -4.50 13.84
N SER A 191 -17.63 -4.07 14.75
CA SER A 191 -18.16 -4.93 15.81
C SER A 191 -18.93 -6.14 15.28
N THR A 192 -19.64 -5.99 14.16
CA THR A 192 -20.38 -7.08 13.52
C THR A 192 -19.44 -8.14 12.96
N PHE A 193 -18.37 -7.69 12.30
CA PHE A 193 -17.31 -8.57 11.82
C PHE A 193 -16.66 -9.37 12.96
N PHE A 194 -16.30 -8.70 14.07
CA PHE A 194 -15.67 -9.35 15.21
C PHE A 194 -16.60 -10.33 15.95
N GLN A 195 -17.91 -10.12 15.91
CA GLN A 195 -18.89 -11.05 16.48
C GLN A 195 -18.97 -12.38 15.69
N LYS A 196 -18.71 -12.35 14.38
CA LYS A 196 -18.77 -13.53 13.49
C LYS A 196 -17.52 -14.42 13.56
N LEU A 197 -16.45 -13.98 14.21
CA LEU A 197 -15.23 -14.77 14.35
C LEU A 197 -15.51 -16.06 15.14
N GLN A 198 -15.42 -17.20 14.48
CA GLN A 198 -15.59 -18.51 15.11
C GLN A 198 -14.33 -18.98 15.84
N GLN A 199 -13.17 -18.53 15.40
CA GLN A 199 -11.87 -18.81 15.97
C GLN A 199 -11.25 -17.50 16.49
N ALA A 200 -10.20 -17.58 17.29
CA ALA A 200 -9.41 -16.41 17.66
C ALA A 200 -8.32 -16.18 16.59
N PRO A 201 -8.61 -15.46 15.50
CA PRO A 201 -7.67 -15.33 14.39
C PRO A 201 -6.55 -14.37 14.70
N TYR A 202 -5.43 -14.56 13.99
CA TYR A 202 -4.40 -13.55 13.85
C TYR A 202 -4.84 -12.54 12.79
N LEU A 203 -4.98 -11.29 13.19
CA LEU A 203 -5.43 -10.21 12.32
C LEU A 203 -4.25 -9.33 11.94
N ILE A 204 -3.98 -9.23 10.65
CA ILE A 204 -2.87 -8.47 10.08
C ILE A 204 -3.43 -7.37 9.19
N ASN A 205 -3.09 -6.11 9.47
CA ASN A 205 -3.50 -4.99 8.63
C ASN A 205 -2.27 -4.26 8.08
N THR A 206 -2.01 -4.39 6.80
CA THR A 206 -0.93 -3.69 6.08
C THR A 206 -1.46 -2.60 5.14
N SER A 207 -2.76 -2.30 5.22
CA SER A 207 -3.40 -1.29 4.37
C SER A 207 -3.49 0.09 5.06
N ARG A 208 -4.63 0.43 5.64
CA ARG A 208 -4.86 1.66 6.40
C ARG A 208 -5.44 1.33 7.77
N GLY A 209 -5.02 2.07 8.79
CA GLY A 209 -5.49 1.84 10.17
C GLY A 209 -7.01 1.86 10.28
N GLU A 210 -7.64 2.81 9.60
CA GLU A 210 -9.10 3.02 9.63
C GLU A 210 -9.92 1.93 8.91
N VAL A 211 -9.29 0.95 8.27
CA VAL A 211 -10.00 -0.25 7.75
C VAL A 211 -10.50 -1.10 8.91
N VAL A 212 -9.80 -1.09 10.03
CA VAL A 212 -10.20 -1.78 11.27
C VAL A 212 -10.74 -0.75 12.25
N ASP A 213 -11.94 -0.95 12.76
CA ASP A 213 -12.49 -0.15 13.84
C ASP A 213 -11.72 -0.46 15.14
N THR A 214 -11.03 0.56 15.67
CA THR A 214 -10.16 0.40 16.83
C THR A 214 -10.96 0.06 18.10
N GLU A 215 -12.11 0.68 18.31
CA GLU A 215 -12.94 0.44 19.50
C GLU A 215 -13.56 -0.96 19.45
N ALA A 216 -14.05 -1.36 18.27
CA ALA A 216 -14.57 -2.70 18.06
C ALA A 216 -13.47 -3.76 18.25
N LEU A 217 -12.26 -3.52 17.75
CA LEU A 217 -11.11 -4.39 17.96
C LEU A 217 -10.76 -4.50 19.45
N LEU A 218 -10.66 -3.38 20.17
CA LEU A 218 -10.36 -3.37 21.60
C LEU A 218 -11.39 -4.16 22.41
N THR A 219 -12.67 -4.04 22.07
CA THR A 219 -13.76 -4.80 22.70
C THR A 219 -13.62 -6.31 22.39
N ALA A 220 -13.19 -6.65 21.19
CA ALA A 220 -13.03 -8.03 20.74
C ALA A 220 -11.70 -8.69 21.14
N MET A 221 -10.82 -8.00 21.83
CA MET A 221 -9.43 -8.45 22.10
C MET A 221 -9.30 -9.78 22.83
N ASN A 222 -10.31 -10.19 23.59
CA ASN A 222 -10.32 -11.52 24.22
C ASN A 222 -10.51 -12.66 23.19
N ARG A 223 -10.93 -12.32 21.96
CA ARG A 223 -11.27 -13.23 20.87
C ARG A 223 -10.33 -13.11 19.67
N VAL A 224 -9.42 -12.15 19.66
CA VAL A 224 -8.52 -11.86 18.51
C VAL A 224 -7.08 -11.75 19.00
N LEU A 225 -6.16 -12.41 18.30
CA LEU A 225 -4.72 -12.18 18.41
C LEU A 225 -4.33 -11.22 17.29
N SER A 226 -4.04 -9.97 17.61
CA SER A 226 -3.87 -8.91 16.60
C SER A 226 -2.41 -8.59 16.34
N LEU A 227 -2.07 -8.52 15.05
CA LEU A 227 -0.84 -7.92 14.54
C LEU A 227 -1.24 -6.82 13.56
N THR A 228 -1.14 -5.55 13.95
CA THR A 228 -1.49 -4.43 13.08
C THR A 228 -0.25 -3.67 12.64
N TYR A 229 -0.15 -3.43 11.33
CA TYR A 229 0.72 -2.43 10.73
C TYR A 229 -0.17 -1.37 10.10
N GLY A 230 -0.09 -0.15 10.60
CA GLY A 230 -0.86 0.99 10.13
C GLY A 230 -0.83 2.11 11.17
N LYS A 231 -1.18 3.33 10.78
CA LYS A 231 -1.31 4.45 11.73
C LYS A 231 -2.58 4.30 12.59
N THR A 232 -2.65 3.26 13.39
CA THR A 232 -3.55 3.30 14.54
C THR A 232 -2.97 4.26 15.57
N ASN A 233 -3.81 5.07 16.19
CA ASN A 233 -3.41 6.02 17.21
C ASN A 233 -2.47 5.36 18.21
N ARG A 234 -1.20 5.79 18.23
CA ARG A 234 -0.13 5.24 19.08
C ARG A 234 -0.44 5.25 20.57
N THR A 235 -1.49 5.93 21.00
CA THR A 235 -1.85 6.14 22.40
C THR A 235 -2.72 5.04 23.00
N SER A 236 -3.57 4.38 22.25
CA SER A 236 -4.51 3.39 22.79
C SER A 236 -3.95 1.96 22.92
N VAL A 237 -2.90 1.64 22.16
CA VAL A 237 -2.34 0.27 22.08
C VAL A 237 -1.29 -0.01 23.18
N ARG A 238 -0.78 1.02 23.87
CA ARG A 238 0.24 0.85 24.91
C ARG A 238 -0.24 0.22 26.24
N SER A 239 -1.54 0.16 26.49
CA SER A 239 -2.08 -0.35 27.74
C SER A 239 -2.35 -1.86 27.77
N CYS A 240 -2.18 -2.57 26.66
CA CYS A 240 -2.49 -3.99 26.53
C CYS A 240 -1.21 -4.83 26.27
N SER A 241 -0.32 -4.87 27.28
CA SER A 241 1.07 -5.29 27.13
C SER A 241 1.35 -6.80 27.10
N THR A 242 0.35 -7.68 27.18
CA THR A 242 0.65 -9.12 27.36
C THR A 242 0.20 -10.04 26.21
N ARG A 243 -0.55 -9.58 25.24
CA ARG A 243 -1.02 -10.39 24.11
C ARG A 243 -0.64 -9.87 22.71
N TYR A 244 0.05 -8.75 22.65
CA TYR A 244 0.54 -8.18 21.40
C TYR A 244 1.95 -8.69 21.11
N LEU A 245 2.13 -9.38 20.00
CA LEU A 245 3.38 -9.32 19.25
C LEU A 245 3.37 -7.96 18.55
N SER A 246 3.67 -6.89 19.27
CA SER A 246 3.97 -5.60 18.70
C SER A 246 5.29 -5.75 17.95
N ALA A 247 5.25 -6.36 16.78
CA ALA A 247 6.28 -6.13 15.80
C ALA A 247 6.15 -4.65 15.39
N HIS A 248 6.70 -3.74 16.20
CA HIS A 248 7.21 -2.47 15.73
C HIS A 248 8.39 -2.73 14.79
N LEU A 249 8.16 -3.57 13.80
CA LEU A 249 8.81 -3.42 12.53
C LEU A 249 8.14 -2.19 11.91
N THR A 250 8.60 -0.99 12.36
CA THR A 250 8.77 0.07 11.43
C THR A 250 9.67 -0.55 10.38
N LEU A 251 9.08 -1.22 9.39
CA LEU A 251 9.72 -1.26 8.12
C LEU A 251 9.76 0.21 7.71
N PRO A 252 10.93 0.88 7.84
CA PRO A 252 11.18 1.85 6.86
C PRO A 252 10.85 1.08 5.58
N VAL A 253 10.23 1.70 4.60
CA VAL A 253 10.52 1.35 3.22
C VAL A 253 12.01 1.59 3.13
N ILE A 254 12.80 0.63 3.62
CA ILE A 254 14.21 0.55 3.38
C ILE A 254 14.28 0.01 1.97
N LEU A 255 14.10 0.91 1.05
CA LEU A 255 14.90 0.84 -0.15
C LEU A 255 16.32 0.82 0.40
N PRO A 256 17.10 -0.23 0.14
CA PRO A 256 18.40 -0.40 0.77
C PRO A 256 19.25 0.83 0.53
N THR A 257 19.74 1.45 1.59
CA THR A 257 20.67 2.59 1.53
C THR A 257 22.06 2.15 1.12
N GLU A 258 22.28 0.86 0.93
CA GLU A 258 23.56 0.31 0.50
C GLU A 258 23.38 -0.59 -0.72
N LYS A 259 23.73 -0.04 -1.89
CA LYS A 259 23.74 -0.58 -3.26
C LYS A 259 22.37 -0.87 -3.90
N PRO A 260 22.17 -0.43 -5.16
CA PRO A 260 20.90 -0.56 -5.84
C PRO A 260 20.58 -2.03 -6.14
N MET A 261 19.70 -2.64 -5.36
CA MET A 261 19.11 -3.94 -5.71
C MET A 261 17.99 -3.82 -6.75
N LEU A 262 17.65 -2.59 -7.13
CA LEU A 262 16.82 -2.34 -8.31
C LEU A 262 17.75 -1.84 -9.41
N PRO A 263 18.04 -2.68 -10.43
CA PRO A 263 18.89 -2.26 -11.53
C PRO A 263 18.29 -1.04 -12.24
N ALA A 264 19.13 -0.23 -12.89
CA ALA A 264 18.71 0.95 -13.67
C ALA A 264 17.60 0.65 -14.70
N TRP A 265 17.42 -0.62 -15.10
CA TRP A 265 16.33 -1.06 -15.95
C TRP A 265 14.94 -0.97 -15.30
N TYR A 266 14.80 -0.97 -13.97
CA TYR A 266 13.52 -0.82 -13.30
C TYR A 266 12.88 0.54 -13.64
N TRP A 267 13.69 1.58 -13.73
CA TRP A 267 13.27 2.93 -14.12
C TRP A 267 13.08 3.09 -15.62
N LYS A 268 13.78 2.29 -16.46
CA LYS A 268 13.60 2.30 -17.92
C LYS A 268 12.24 1.73 -18.38
N HIS A 269 11.50 1.10 -17.49
CA HIS A 269 10.21 0.46 -17.82
C HIS A 269 9.00 1.29 -17.39
N PHE A 270 9.21 2.53 -16.96
CA PHE A 270 8.11 3.48 -16.90
C PHE A 270 7.76 3.90 -18.34
N ALA A 271 6.50 3.64 -18.73
CA ALA A 271 6.04 4.13 -20.02
C ALA A 271 6.06 5.65 -20.01
N VAL A 272 6.78 6.25 -20.95
CA VAL A 272 6.78 7.69 -21.14
C VAL A 272 5.57 8.02 -22.02
N SER A 273 4.57 8.68 -21.46
CA SER A 273 3.49 9.26 -22.26
C SER A 273 3.61 10.78 -22.25
N SER A 274 3.38 11.38 -23.40
CA SER A 274 3.37 12.84 -23.57
C SER A 274 1.94 13.29 -23.82
N ILE A 275 1.45 14.21 -23.00
CA ILE A 275 0.22 14.94 -23.25
C ILE A 275 0.60 16.43 -23.30
N ASN A 276 0.38 17.08 -24.45
CA ASN A 276 0.72 18.49 -24.70
C ASN A 276 2.19 18.86 -24.42
N GLY A 277 3.13 17.96 -24.74
CA GLY A 277 4.56 18.21 -24.57
C GLY A 277 5.11 17.93 -23.17
N LEU A 278 4.27 17.54 -22.21
CA LEU A 278 4.69 17.04 -20.90
C LEU A 278 4.96 15.53 -20.98
N ILE A 279 6.14 15.12 -20.56
CA ILE A 279 6.54 13.72 -20.53
C ILE A 279 6.15 13.14 -19.17
N PHE A 280 5.25 12.15 -19.16
CA PHE A 280 4.82 11.44 -17.95
C PHE A 280 5.47 10.07 -17.91
N ILE A 281 6.04 9.71 -16.77
CA ILE A 281 6.57 8.38 -16.53
C ILE A 281 5.46 7.57 -15.89
N LEU A 282 4.81 6.71 -16.69
CA LEU A 282 3.79 5.79 -16.23
C LEU A 282 4.39 4.38 -16.04
N PRO A 283 3.99 3.61 -15.03
CA PRO A 283 4.37 2.20 -14.95
C PRO A 283 3.80 1.44 -16.15
N SER A 284 4.67 0.72 -16.89
CA SER A 284 4.25 -0.08 -18.04
C SER A 284 3.40 -1.28 -17.60
N PRO A 285 2.26 -1.55 -18.24
CA PRO A 285 1.35 -2.62 -17.85
C PRO A 285 1.82 -4.05 -18.20
N THR A 286 2.98 -4.23 -18.84
CA THR A 286 3.39 -5.56 -19.31
C THR A 286 4.88 -5.83 -19.15
N ILE A 287 5.27 -6.52 -18.09
CA ILE A 287 6.55 -7.24 -18.07
C ILE A 287 6.33 -8.70 -17.64
N ARG A 288 6.38 -9.60 -18.63
CA ARG A 288 6.63 -11.03 -18.37
C ARG A 288 8.06 -11.18 -17.91
N ILE A 289 8.27 -11.52 -16.64
CA ILE A 289 9.58 -11.83 -16.08
C ILE A 289 10.02 -13.17 -16.67
N LYS A 290 11.10 -13.16 -17.50
CA LYS A 290 11.81 -14.40 -17.86
C LYS A 290 12.59 -14.87 -16.63
N PRO A 291 12.58 -16.20 -16.32
CA PRO A 291 13.34 -16.73 -15.18
C PRO A 291 14.84 -16.54 -15.41
N TYR A 292 15.53 -16.09 -14.35
CA TYR A 292 16.97 -15.94 -14.29
C TYR A 292 17.64 -17.32 -14.41
N ARG A 293 18.36 -17.58 -15.51
CA ARG A 293 19.23 -18.75 -15.64
C ARG A 293 20.52 -18.50 -14.85
N ARG A 294 20.73 -19.27 -13.77
CA ARG A 294 22.05 -19.37 -13.15
C ARG A 294 23.02 -19.99 -14.15
N THR A 295 23.98 -19.21 -14.62
CA THR A 295 25.22 -19.75 -15.22
C THR A 295 26.05 -20.33 -14.08
N ARG A 296 26.30 -21.64 -14.15
CA ARG A 296 27.32 -22.31 -13.31
C ARG A 296 28.70 -21.81 -13.76
N MET A 297 29.50 -21.37 -12.84
CA MET A 297 30.94 -21.52 -12.81
C MET A 297 31.29 -22.59 -11.78
#